data_05d21c94e7d2e4b73d96956b0465ce00
#
_entry.id   05d21c94e7d2e4b73d96956b0465ce00
#
_cell.length_a   1.000
_cell.length_b   1.000
_cell.length_c   1.000
_cell.angle_alpha   90.00
_cell.angle_beta   90.00
_cell.angle_gamma   90.00
#
_symmetry.space_group_name_H-M   'P 1'
#
loop_
_entity.id
_entity.type
_entity.pdbx_description
1 polymer ?
#
loop_
_entity_poly.entity_id
_entity_poly.type
_entity_poly.pdbx_seq_one_letter_code
_entity_poly.pdbx_strand_id
1 'polypeptide(L)'
;EVPAGITLYTSFAKGTESYGYTQKGNDGIKTIANWGAEDSCAQSYIDDDNFKHSMIAIGLSLVGHEKKVAIGIHDHLIKELGEWIKGIERPVFLRIGYEFDGWDWNDYNKDAYLASWKRIHSKFEEMKVKNVAFVWQSKGTESGQEILEQWYPGDHLVDWCGYSYFNNPDEEMLAFARKHKKPVFIAEASPILFDGPEFLDTFLTNPNQAKQAWEEWFIPFLKTLNDNLDIIKAFSYINVNWSIQPMWLDNDLFKHVDSRIQESEFITKKWLEEVTKPRYLKPNPNLWS
;
A
#
# COMPACT_ATOMS: atom_id res chain seq x y z
N GLU A 1 3.16 -10.58 17.39
CA GLU A 1 1.70 -10.55 17.17
C GLU A 1 1.41 -10.55 15.66
N VAL A 2 0.31 -11.17 15.27
CA VAL A 2 -0.18 -11.14 13.88
C VAL A 2 -0.95 -9.84 13.66
N PRO A 3 -0.73 -9.10 12.57
CA PRO A 3 -1.45 -7.85 12.31
C PRO A 3 -2.90 -8.12 11.86
N ALA A 4 -3.78 -7.12 12.03
CA ALA A 4 -5.17 -7.18 11.57
C ALA A 4 -5.30 -7.21 10.03
N GLY A 5 -4.26 -6.80 9.31
CA GLY A 5 -4.19 -6.83 7.85
C GLY A 5 -2.77 -6.98 7.34
N ILE A 6 -2.64 -7.43 6.11
CA ILE A 6 -1.36 -7.64 5.41
C ILE A 6 -1.44 -6.92 4.07
N THR A 7 -0.40 -6.16 3.74
CA THR A 7 -0.30 -5.47 2.45
C THR A 7 0.63 -6.23 1.51
N LEU A 8 0.18 -6.42 0.28
CA LEU A 8 0.85 -7.14 -0.79
C LEU A 8 0.70 -6.36 -2.10
N TYR A 9 1.43 -6.78 -3.11
CA TYR A 9 1.43 -6.10 -4.41
C TYR A 9 1.20 -7.08 -5.56
N THR A 10 0.63 -6.56 -6.64
CA THR A 10 0.49 -7.25 -7.92
C THR A 10 0.47 -6.25 -9.08
N SER A 11 0.52 -6.74 -10.30
CA SER A 11 0.49 -5.90 -11.49
C SER A 11 -0.21 -6.59 -12.65
N PHE A 12 -0.77 -5.79 -13.56
CA PHE A 12 -1.23 -6.27 -14.87
C PHE A 12 -0.16 -6.22 -15.97
N ALA A 13 1.11 -6.09 -15.60
CA ALA A 13 2.26 -5.96 -16.50
C ALA A 13 2.62 -7.26 -17.23
N LYS A 14 1.68 -7.85 -17.95
CA LYS A 14 1.88 -9.09 -18.69
C LYS A 14 2.80 -8.88 -19.89
N GLY A 15 3.87 -9.71 -19.97
CA GLY A 15 4.87 -9.67 -21.03
C GLY A 15 5.92 -8.59 -20.87
N THR A 16 5.97 -7.93 -19.72
CA THR A 16 7.00 -6.94 -19.39
C THR A 16 8.16 -7.63 -18.67
N GLU A 17 9.39 -7.37 -19.09
CA GLU A 17 10.57 -7.79 -18.35
C GLU A 17 10.78 -6.88 -17.13
N SER A 18 10.93 -7.48 -15.97
CA SER A 18 11.15 -6.76 -14.72
C SER A 18 11.95 -7.62 -13.75
N TYR A 19 13.00 -7.06 -13.18
CA TYR A 19 13.85 -7.72 -12.16
C TYR A 19 14.31 -9.14 -12.53
N GLY A 20 14.60 -9.37 -13.81
CA GLY A 20 15.17 -10.64 -14.31
C GLY A 20 14.16 -11.72 -14.67
N TYR A 21 12.87 -11.40 -14.73
CA TYR A 21 11.84 -12.33 -15.21
C TYR A 21 10.75 -11.62 -16.01
N THR A 22 10.07 -12.39 -16.86
CA THR A 22 8.92 -11.92 -17.66
C THR A 22 7.65 -11.98 -16.83
N GLN A 23 7.00 -10.85 -16.62
CA GLN A 23 5.74 -10.72 -15.89
C GLN A 23 4.61 -11.49 -16.63
N LYS A 24 3.80 -12.21 -15.88
CA LYS A 24 2.66 -13.00 -16.39
C LYS A 24 1.31 -12.32 -16.20
N GLY A 25 1.28 -11.27 -15.38
CA GLY A 25 0.06 -10.63 -14.88
C GLY A 25 -0.46 -11.33 -13.62
N ASN A 26 -0.93 -10.54 -12.65
CA ASN A 26 -1.31 -11.01 -11.32
C ASN A 26 -0.19 -11.73 -10.53
N ASP A 27 1.09 -11.52 -10.92
CA ASP A 27 2.21 -12.03 -10.14
C ASP A 27 2.18 -11.42 -8.73
N GLY A 28 2.49 -12.24 -7.70
CA GLY A 28 2.31 -11.86 -6.30
C GLY A 28 0.98 -12.32 -5.69
N ILE A 29 -0.01 -12.76 -6.50
CA ILE A 29 -1.27 -13.31 -5.99
C ILE A 29 -1.13 -14.79 -5.66
N LYS A 30 -0.85 -15.64 -6.65
CA LYS A 30 -0.66 -17.09 -6.51
C LYS A 30 0.77 -17.55 -6.79
N THR A 31 1.63 -16.65 -7.18
CA THR A 31 3.03 -16.87 -7.46
C THR A 31 3.84 -15.90 -6.63
N ILE A 32 5.08 -16.25 -6.32
CA ILE A 32 6.00 -15.35 -5.64
C ILE A 32 6.38 -14.23 -6.61
N ALA A 33 6.35 -13.00 -6.12
CA ALA A 33 6.88 -11.82 -6.81
C ALA A 33 7.49 -10.84 -5.83
N ASN A 34 8.53 -10.13 -6.25
CA ASN A 34 9.13 -9.02 -5.50
C ASN A 34 8.78 -7.72 -6.20
N TRP A 35 7.99 -6.90 -5.53
CA TRP A 35 7.58 -5.57 -5.99
C TRP A 35 8.28 -4.45 -5.20
N GLY A 36 9.52 -4.72 -4.74
CA GLY A 36 10.34 -3.77 -3.99
C GLY A 36 10.19 -3.84 -2.47
N ALA A 37 9.31 -4.71 -1.96
CA ALA A 37 9.08 -4.91 -0.53
C ALA A 37 9.13 -6.41 -0.15
N GLU A 38 10.23 -7.06 -0.51
CA GLU A 38 10.50 -8.50 -0.35
C GLU A 38 9.65 -9.41 -1.26
N ASP A 39 10.03 -10.68 -1.29
CA ASP A 39 9.30 -11.72 -1.99
C ASP A 39 7.98 -12.00 -1.27
N SER A 40 6.88 -11.93 -1.99
CA SER A 40 5.56 -12.14 -1.42
C SER A 40 4.63 -12.92 -2.34
N CYS A 41 3.67 -13.63 -1.73
CA CYS A 41 2.60 -14.34 -2.41
C CYS A 41 1.34 -14.24 -1.56
N ALA A 42 0.28 -13.63 -2.08
CA ALA A 42 -0.96 -13.44 -1.33
C ALA A 42 -1.58 -14.77 -0.91
N GLN A 43 -1.56 -15.78 -1.78
CA GLN A 43 -2.11 -17.11 -1.47
C GLN A 43 -1.42 -17.75 -0.27
N SER A 44 -0.12 -17.57 -0.09
CA SER A 44 0.60 -18.15 1.05
C SER A 44 0.07 -17.64 2.40
N TYR A 45 -0.34 -16.37 2.48
CA TYR A 45 -0.95 -15.81 3.69
C TYR A 45 -2.41 -16.27 3.88
N ILE A 46 -3.09 -16.60 2.79
CA ILE A 46 -4.45 -17.18 2.88
C ILE A 46 -4.37 -18.60 3.44
N ASP A 47 -3.37 -19.37 3.03
CA ASP A 47 -3.16 -20.76 3.41
C ASP A 47 -2.51 -20.93 4.80
N ASP A 48 -1.94 -19.86 5.37
CA ASP A 48 -1.34 -19.88 6.71
C ASP A 48 -2.39 -19.57 7.79
N ASP A 49 -2.64 -20.56 8.66
CA ASP A 49 -3.58 -20.47 9.78
C ASP A 49 -3.30 -19.31 10.75
N ASN A 50 -2.06 -18.85 10.86
CA ASN A 50 -1.71 -17.71 11.70
C ASN A 50 -2.41 -16.44 11.22
N PHE A 51 -2.60 -16.28 9.90
CA PHE A 51 -3.19 -15.09 9.27
C PHE A 51 -4.68 -15.27 8.92
N LYS A 52 -5.34 -16.34 9.35
CA LYS A 52 -6.74 -16.65 8.96
C LYS A 52 -7.75 -15.54 9.30
N HIS A 53 -7.42 -14.66 10.23
CA HIS A 53 -8.26 -13.52 10.64
C HIS A 53 -7.68 -12.16 10.24
N SER A 54 -6.67 -12.13 9.36
CA SER A 54 -6.12 -10.89 8.82
C SER A 54 -6.81 -10.52 7.50
N MET A 55 -7.13 -9.24 7.34
CA MET A 55 -7.57 -8.65 6.07
C MET A 55 -6.41 -8.59 5.08
N ILE A 56 -6.72 -8.46 3.80
CA ILE A 56 -5.73 -8.35 2.74
C ILE A 56 -5.83 -6.96 2.11
N ALA A 57 -4.70 -6.29 1.95
CA ALA A 57 -4.60 -5.09 1.12
C ALA A 57 -3.69 -5.40 -0.09
N ILE A 58 -4.15 -5.05 -1.29
CA ILE A 58 -3.43 -5.33 -2.53
C ILE A 58 -3.16 -4.02 -3.27
N GLY A 59 -1.89 -3.68 -3.45
CA GLY A 59 -1.46 -2.67 -4.40
C GLY A 59 -1.45 -3.23 -5.81
N LEU A 60 -2.36 -2.78 -6.65
CA LEU A 60 -2.45 -3.18 -8.05
C LEU A 60 -1.78 -2.12 -8.94
N SER A 61 -0.57 -2.40 -9.40
CA SER A 61 0.12 -1.55 -10.36
C SER A 61 -0.49 -1.66 -11.76
N LEU A 62 -0.68 -0.52 -12.41
CA LEU A 62 -1.09 -0.41 -13.81
C LEU A 62 0.01 0.17 -14.70
N VAL A 63 1.20 0.39 -14.18
CA VAL A 63 2.32 1.08 -14.85
C VAL A 63 2.58 0.50 -16.23
N GLY A 64 2.51 1.36 -17.28
CA GLY A 64 2.70 0.98 -18.68
C GLY A 64 1.58 0.11 -19.27
N HIS A 65 0.54 -0.19 -18.49
CA HIS A 65 -0.56 -1.06 -18.91
C HIS A 65 -1.96 -0.44 -18.76
N GLU A 66 -2.08 0.77 -18.20
CA GLU A 66 -3.35 1.45 -17.99
C GLU A 66 -4.16 1.61 -19.28
N LYS A 67 -3.50 1.90 -20.40
CA LYS A 67 -4.17 1.97 -21.74
C LYS A 67 -4.74 0.63 -22.17
N LYS A 68 -4.02 -0.47 -21.95
CA LYS A 68 -4.49 -1.83 -22.28
C LYS A 68 -5.65 -2.26 -21.38
N VAL A 69 -5.61 -1.88 -20.12
CA VAL A 69 -6.72 -2.10 -19.17
C VAL A 69 -7.94 -1.30 -19.62
N ALA A 70 -7.80 -0.01 -19.92
CA ALA A 70 -8.88 0.88 -20.33
C ALA A 70 -9.68 0.32 -21.52
N ILE A 71 -9.00 -0.26 -22.52
CA ILE A 71 -9.64 -0.81 -23.73
C ILE A 71 -9.98 -2.30 -23.64
N GLY A 72 -9.73 -2.95 -22.49
CA GLY A 72 -10.16 -4.32 -22.21
C GLY A 72 -9.22 -5.44 -22.63
N ILE A 73 -8.02 -5.14 -23.10
CA ILE A 73 -7.03 -6.16 -23.45
C ILE A 73 -6.69 -7.05 -22.23
N HIS A 74 -6.75 -6.47 -21.03
CA HIS A 74 -6.45 -7.16 -19.78
C HIS A 74 -7.69 -7.62 -18.98
N ASP A 75 -8.88 -7.71 -19.59
CA ASP A 75 -10.11 -8.18 -18.92
C ASP A 75 -9.95 -9.57 -18.29
N HIS A 76 -9.16 -10.43 -18.90
CA HIS A 76 -8.89 -11.77 -18.36
C HIS A 76 -8.12 -11.69 -17.03
N LEU A 77 -7.18 -10.73 -16.88
CA LEU A 77 -6.44 -10.51 -15.63
C LEU A 77 -7.34 -9.91 -14.55
N ILE A 78 -8.21 -8.95 -14.92
CA ILE A 78 -9.22 -8.39 -14.02
C ILE A 78 -10.14 -9.50 -13.51
N LYS A 79 -10.60 -10.38 -14.40
CA LYS A 79 -11.45 -11.52 -14.05
C LYS A 79 -10.75 -12.48 -13.10
N GLU A 80 -9.51 -12.85 -13.40
CA GLU A 80 -8.72 -13.76 -12.57
C GLU A 80 -8.52 -13.21 -11.15
N LEU A 81 -8.14 -11.92 -11.03
CA LEU A 81 -7.99 -11.25 -9.74
C LEU A 81 -9.31 -11.17 -8.97
N GLY A 82 -10.40 -10.81 -9.64
CA GLY A 82 -11.72 -10.72 -9.03
C GLY A 82 -12.26 -12.09 -8.57
N GLU A 83 -12.05 -13.15 -9.34
CA GLU A 83 -12.40 -14.52 -8.94
C GLU A 83 -11.60 -14.97 -7.71
N TRP A 84 -10.31 -14.64 -7.66
CA TRP A 84 -9.49 -14.94 -6.49
C TRP A 84 -9.96 -14.17 -5.26
N ILE A 85 -10.17 -12.86 -5.35
CA ILE A 85 -10.68 -12.03 -4.23
C ILE A 85 -12.02 -12.58 -3.74
N LYS A 86 -12.94 -12.87 -4.65
CA LYS A 86 -14.25 -13.44 -4.29
C LYS A 86 -14.12 -14.77 -3.57
N GLY A 87 -13.19 -15.61 -4.01
CA GLY A 87 -13.02 -16.97 -3.49
C GLY A 87 -12.39 -17.06 -2.10
N ILE A 88 -11.63 -16.06 -1.67
CA ILE A 88 -10.99 -16.07 -0.35
C ILE A 88 -11.95 -15.66 0.79
N GLU A 89 -13.09 -15.04 0.47
CA GLU A 89 -14.14 -14.63 1.43
C GLU A 89 -13.65 -13.71 2.57
N ARG A 90 -12.43 -13.16 2.47
CA ARG A 90 -11.88 -12.18 3.41
C ARG A 90 -12.03 -10.77 2.85
N PRO A 91 -12.17 -9.73 3.69
CA PRO A 91 -12.13 -8.34 3.21
C PRO A 91 -10.82 -8.03 2.51
N VAL A 92 -10.91 -7.38 1.35
CA VAL A 92 -9.77 -6.94 0.57
C VAL A 92 -9.86 -5.45 0.33
N PHE A 93 -8.79 -4.73 0.64
CA PHE A 93 -8.55 -3.37 0.17
C PHE A 93 -7.80 -3.44 -1.15
N LEU A 94 -8.40 -3.04 -2.26
CA LEU A 94 -7.76 -3.03 -3.58
C LEU A 94 -7.35 -1.60 -3.95
N ARG A 95 -6.05 -1.33 -3.96
CA ARG A 95 -5.44 -0.04 -4.29
C ARG A 95 -5.14 0.00 -5.78
N ILE A 96 -6.08 0.46 -6.60
CA ILE A 96 -5.97 0.44 -8.06
C ILE A 96 -5.07 1.57 -8.54
N GLY A 97 -3.96 1.25 -9.20
CA GLY A 97 -3.02 2.23 -9.72
C GLY A 97 -2.55 3.19 -8.63
N TYR A 98 -2.12 2.63 -7.50
CA TYR A 98 -1.67 3.40 -6.34
C TYR A 98 -0.58 4.41 -6.71
N GLU A 99 -0.47 5.48 -5.91
CA GLU A 99 0.42 6.62 -6.18
C GLU A 99 0.22 7.19 -7.59
N PHE A 100 -1.05 7.47 -7.92
CA PHE A 100 -1.44 7.94 -9.27
C PHE A 100 -0.68 9.21 -9.70
N ASP A 101 -0.19 9.99 -8.76
CA ASP A 101 0.55 11.24 -8.90
C ASP A 101 2.09 11.07 -8.79
N GLY A 102 2.56 9.85 -8.82
CA GLY A 102 3.99 9.51 -8.89
C GLY A 102 4.54 9.67 -10.32
N TRP A 103 4.66 10.92 -10.78
CA TRP A 103 5.03 11.24 -12.17
C TRP A 103 6.35 10.63 -12.60
N ASP A 104 7.32 10.51 -11.70
CA ASP A 104 8.67 10.05 -12.00
C ASP A 104 8.79 8.52 -12.09
N TRP A 105 7.85 7.77 -11.51
CA TRP A 105 7.93 6.30 -11.47
C TRP A 105 6.69 5.57 -12.00
N ASN A 106 5.51 6.18 -11.92
CA ASN A 106 4.27 5.58 -12.43
C ASN A 106 3.87 6.14 -13.81
N ASP A 107 4.04 7.43 -14.03
CA ASP A 107 3.77 8.16 -15.29
C ASP A 107 2.47 7.74 -16.00
N TYR A 108 1.38 7.61 -15.24
CA TYR A 108 0.09 7.23 -15.79
C TYR A 108 -0.47 8.27 -16.75
N ASN A 109 -1.04 7.81 -17.88
CA ASN A 109 -1.91 8.66 -18.66
C ASN A 109 -3.25 8.82 -17.93
N LYS A 110 -3.62 10.06 -17.56
CA LYS A 110 -4.80 10.36 -16.75
C LYS A 110 -6.10 9.75 -17.30
N ASP A 111 -6.38 9.94 -18.58
CA ASP A 111 -7.64 9.49 -19.16
C ASP A 111 -7.72 7.96 -19.19
N ALA A 112 -6.60 7.29 -19.51
CA ALA A 112 -6.51 5.85 -19.47
C ALA A 112 -6.59 5.31 -18.03
N TYR A 113 -5.99 6.00 -17.05
CA TYR A 113 -6.09 5.67 -15.63
C TYR A 113 -7.55 5.69 -15.16
N LEU A 114 -8.26 6.79 -15.41
CA LEU A 114 -9.66 6.93 -15.01
C LEU A 114 -10.57 5.91 -15.73
N ALA A 115 -10.30 5.64 -17.01
CA ALA A 115 -11.01 4.60 -17.76
C ALA A 115 -10.73 3.19 -17.20
N SER A 116 -9.49 2.92 -16.79
CA SER A 116 -9.09 1.65 -16.15
C SER A 116 -9.80 1.45 -14.81
N TRP A 117 -9.87 2.47 -13.98
CA TRP A 117 -10.61 2.45 -12.72
C TRP A 117 -12.06 2.03 -12.93
N LYS A 118 -12.77 2.76 -13.82
CA LYS A 118 -14.16 2.46 -14.16
C LYS A 118 -14.33 1.04 -14.66
N ARG A 119 -13.41 0.57 -15.51
CA ARG A 119 -13.46 -0.77 -16.07
C ARG A 119 -13.26 -1.85 -15.02
N ILE A 120 -12.24 -1.72 -14.17
CA ILE A 120 -11.97 -2.69 -13.09
C ILE A 120 -13.17 -2.75 -12.15
N HIS A 121 -13.66 -1.60 -11.68
CA HIS A 121 -14.84 -1.52 -10.83
C HIS A 121 -16.06 -2.21 -11.46
N SER A 122 -16.42 -1.86 -12.72
CA SER A 122 -17.54 -2.46 -13.42
C SER A 122 -17.41 -3.97 -13.57
N LYS A 123 -16.20 -4.48 -13.85
CA LYS A 123 -15.96 -5.93 -13.94
C LYS A 123 -16.16 -6.64 -12.62
N PHE A 124 -15.71 -6.04 -11.53
CA PHE A 124 -15.92 -6.57 -10.18
C PHE A 124 -17.41 -6.57 -9.80
N GLU A 125 -18.16 -5.54 -10.17
CA GLU A 125 -19.62 -5.48 -10.02
C GLU A 125 -20.32 -6.60 -10.82
N GLU A 126 -19.97 -6.75 -12.12
CA GLU A 126 -20.50 -7.82 -13.00
C GLU A 126 -20.27 -9.22 -12.38
N MET A 127 -19.09 -9.44 -11.79
CA MET A 127 -18.74 -10.71 -11.12
C MET A 127 -19.33 -10.85 -9.72
N LYS A 128 -19.97 -9.80 -9.19
CA LYS A 128 -20.51 -9.75 -7.81
C LYS A 128 -19.44 -10.04 -6.75
N VAL A 129 -18.27 -9.42 -6.89
CA VAL A 129 -17.22 -9.43 -5.86
C VAL A 129 -17.64 -8.45 -4.76
N LYS A 130 -18.03 -8.95 -3.59
CA LYS A 130 -18.60 -8.13 -2.50
C LYS A 130 -17.66 -7.88 -1.34
N ASN A 131 -16.57 -8.64 -1.27
CA ASN A 131 -15.57 -8.56 -0.20
C ASN A 131 -14.37 -7.68 -0.58
N VAL A 132 -14.59 -6.65 -1.40
CA VAL A 132 -13.57 -5.70 -1.82
C VAL A 132 -13.99 -4.28 -1.49
N ALA A 133 -13.03 -3.47 -1.03
CA ALA A 133 -13.13 -2.02 -0.92
C ALA A 133 -12.07 -1.39 -1.82
N PHE A 134 -12.47 -0.43 -2.65
CA PHE A 134 -11.59 0.25 -3.59
C PHE A 134 -10.92 1.45 -2.97
N VAL A 135 -9.59 1.45 -2.97
CA VAL A 135 -8.76 2.51 -2.37
C VAL A 135 -8.08 3.33 -3.45
N TRP A 136 -8.34 4.63 -3.46
CA TRP A 136 -7.68 5.60 -4.32
C TRP A 136 -6.57 6.31 -3.55
N GLN A 137 -5.31 6.15 -4.00
CA GLN A 137 -4.12 6.48 -3.22
C GLN A 137 -3.20 7.42 -3.98
N SER A 138 -2.81 8.54 -3.33
CA SER A 138 -1.72 9.43 -3.75
C SER A 138 -0.37 8.96 -3.21
N LYS A 139 0.70 9.55 -3.74
CA LYS A 139 2.08 9.34 -3.25
C LYS A 139 2.37 10.00 -1.89
N GLY A 140 1.45 10.83 -1.39
CA GLY A 140 1.59 11.48 -0.08
C GLY A 140 2.43 12.75 -0.06
N THR A 141 2.62 13.41 -1.18
CA THR A 141 3.34 14.68 -1.28
C THR A 141 2.63 15.67 -2.18
N GLU A 142 1.99 16.66 -1.58
CA GLU A 142 1.59 17.96 -2.15
C GLU A 142 0.96 17.96 -3.56
N SER A 143 0.16 16.97 -3.88
CA SER A 143 -0.68 17.03 -5.07
C SER A 143 -1.89 17.88 -4.77
N GLY A 144 -1.83 19.18 -4.81
CA GLY A 144 -2.91 20.10 -4.40
C GLY A 144 -4.32 19.71 -4.89
N GLN A 145 -5.35 20.30 -4.28
CA GLN A 145 -6.77 19.94 -4.50
C GLN A 145 -7.17 19.85 -5.98
N GLU A 146 -6.59 20.70 -6.84
CA GLU A 146 -6.88 20.68 -8.28
C GLU A 146 -6.44 19.37 -8.94
N ILE A 147 -5.27 18.86 -8.60
CA ILE A 147 -4.76 17.57 -9.11
C ILE A 147 -5.61 16.43 -8.57
N LEU A 148 -5.91 16.44 -7.28
CA LEU A 148 -6.75 15.42 -6.66
C LEU A 148 -8.12 15.34 -7.37
N GLU A 149 -8.80 16.48 -7.60
CA GLU A 149 -10.08 16.53 -8.31
C GLU A 149 -10.00 15.99 -9.75
N GLN A 150 -8.91 16.32 -10.46
CA GLN A 150 -8.72 15.87 -11.84
C GLN A 150 -8.51 14.38 -12.00
N TRP A 151 -7.93 13.73 -10.97
CA TRP A 151 -7.57 12.30 -10.99
C TRP A 151 -8.55 11.42 -10.22
N TYR A 152 -9.53 12.03 -9.54
CA TYR A 152 -10.50 11.30 -8.74
C TYR A 152 -11.50 10.54 -9.59
N PRO A 153 -11.62 9.21 -9.45
CA PRO A 153 -12.58 8.43 -10.24
C PRO A 153 -14.05 8.76 -9.96
N GLY A 154 -14.33 9.29 -8.79
CA GLY A 154 -15.67 9.69 -8.34
C GLY A 154 -16.15 8.92 -7.11
N ASP A 155 -17.04 9.56 -6.33
CA ASP A 155 -17.50 9.05 -5.03
C ASP A 155 -18.15 7.66 -5.08
N HIS A 156 -18.77 7.31 -6.20
CA HIS A 156 -19.46 6.03 -6.38
C HIS A 156 -18.52 4.89 -6.78
N LEU A 157 -17.25 5.19 -7.08
CA LEU A 157 -16.23 4.22 -7.48
C LEU A 157 -15.15 4.02 -6.42
N VAL A 158 -15.05 4.94 -5.47
CA VAL A 158 -14.02 4.96 -4.43
C VAL A 158 -14.66 4.75 -3.08
N ASP A 159 -14.20 3.76 -2.34
CA ASP A 159 -14.63 3.51 -0.96
C ASP A 159 -13.74 4.22 0.05
N TRP A 160 -12.44 4.24 -0.20
CA TRP A 160 -11.42 4.82 0.68
C TRP A 160 -10.47 5.72 -0.11
N CYS A 161 -10.10 6.85 0.47
CA CYS A 161 -8.91 7.57 0.06
C CYS A 161 -7.67 6.99 0.75
N GLY A 162 -6.49 7.22 0.17
CA GLY A 162 -5.25 6.77 0.77
C GLY A 162 -4.06 7.60 0.32
N TYR A 163 -2.97 7.47 1.05
CA TYR A 163 -1.68 8.06 0.67
C TYR A 163 -0.51 7.27 1.25
N SER A 164 0.69 7.52 0.73
CA SER A 164 1.95 7.00 1.24
C SER A 164 2.55 7.99 2.24
N TYR A 165 2.95 7.50 3.41
CA TYR A 165 3.60 8.28 4.46
C TYR A 165 5.06 7.85 4.59
N PHE A 166 5.95 8.54 3.89
CA PHE A 166 7.38 8.33 4.08
C PHE A 166 8.00 9.41 4.96
N ASN A 167 7.56 10.66 4.85
CA ASN A 167 8.12 11.79 5.60
C ASN A 167 7.07 12.60 6.35
N ASN A 168 5.96 12.94 5.69
CA ASN A 168 4.99 13.91 6.19
C ASN A 168 3.56 13.42 5.97
N PRO A 169 2.58 13.91 6.75
CA PRO A 169 1.18 13.73 6.43
C PRO A 169 0.83 14.43 5.11
N ASP A 170 -0.10 13.86 4.37
CA ASP A 170 -0.70 14.50 3.19
C ASP A 170 -1.96 15.26 3.62
N GLU A 171 -1.79 16.51 4.04
CA GLU A 171 -2.89 17.36 4.50
C GLU A 171 -3.90 17.65 3.38
N GLU A 172 -3.45 17.69 2.12
CA GLU A 172 -4.33 17.86 0.97
C GLU A 172 -5.23 16.65 0.76
N MET A 173 -4.69 15.44 0.87
CA MET A 173 -5.49 14.21 0.80
C MET A 173 -6.43 14.08 1.99
N LEU A 174 -6.00 14.47 3.20
CA LEU A 174 -6.87 14.47 4.38
C LEU A 174 -8.06 15.45 4.22
N ALA A 175 -7.78 16.65 3.71
CA ALA A 175 -8.83 17.64 3.42
C ALA A 175 -9.77 17.14 2.31
N PHE A 176 -9.22 16.58 1.23
CA PHE A 176 -9.98 15.98 0.14
C PHE A 176 -10.90 14.84 0.63
N ALA A 177 -10.36 13.92 1.41
CA ALA A 177 -11.12 12.80 1.95
C ALA A 177 -12.27 13.26 2.86
N ARG A 178 -12.07 14.31 3.68
CA ARG A 178 -13.15 14.91 4.48
C ARG A 178 -14.25 15.53 3.61
N LYS A 179 -13.87 16.25 2.55
CA LYS A 179 -14.81 16.84 1.57
C LYS A 179 -15.67 15.74 0.93
N HIS A 180 -15.07 14.63 0.53
CA HIS A 180 -15.74 13.51 -0.14
C HIS A 180 -16.31 12.47 0.86
N LYS A 181 -16.14 12.68 2.18
CA LYS A 181 -16.62 11.79 3.25
C LYS A 181 -16.09 10.36 3.11
N LYS A 182 -14.83 10.22 2.73
CA LYS A 182 -14.16 8.92 2.58
C LYS A 182 -13.20 8.69 3.76
N PRO A 183 -13.20 7.50 4.36
CA PRO A 183 -12.15 7.14 5.31
C PRO A 183 -10.79 7.10 4.61
N VAL A 184 -9.73 7.32 5.39
CA VAL A 184 -8.35 7.33 4.89
C VAL A 184 -7.60 6.09 5.36
N PHE A 185 -6.90 5.49 4.41
CA PHE A 185 -5.90 4.45 4.63
C PHE A 185 -4.50 5.00 4.32
N ILE A 186 -3.64 5.14 5.33
CA ILE A 186 -2.21 5.34 5.09
C ILE A 186 -1.67 4.00 4.61
N ALA A 187 -1.65 3.82 3.29
CA ALA A 187 -1.51 2.53 2.66
C ALA A 187 -0.06 2.02 2.60
N GLU A 188 0.88 2.95 2.73
CA GLU A 188 2.31 2.69 2.81
C GLU A 188 2.92 3.64 3.83
N ALA A 189 3.64 3.10 4.80
CA ALA A 189 4.37 3.93 5.76
C ALA A 189 5.69 3.28 6.14
N SER A 190 6.79 3.99 5.97
CA SER A 190 8.12 3.52 6.35
C SER A 190 9.04 4.73 6.56
N PRO A 191 9.90 4.71 7.59
CA PRO A 191 11.01 5.65 7.63
C PRO A 191 11.94 5.38 6.44
N ILE A 192 12.36 6.46 5.78
CA ILE A 192 13.39 6.47 4.74
C ILE A 192 14.47 7.48 5.14
N LEU A 193 15.58 7.54 4.41
CA LEU A 193 16.61 8.53 4.71
C LEU A 193 16.09 9.95 4.52
N PHE A 194 16.25 10.76 5.57
CA PHE A 194 15.74 12.12 5.55
C PHE A 194 16.85 13.06 5.20
N ASP A 195 17.93 13.24 5.51
CA ASP A 195 18.95 14.19 5.13
C ASP A 195 20.36 13.77 5.59
N GLY A 196 21.22 13.50 4.65
CA GLY A 196 22.65 13.45 4.82
C GLY A 196 23.30 12.07 4.93
N PRO A 197 24.61 12.01 4.63
CA PRO A 197 25.41 10.79 4.57
C PRO A 197 25.63 10.12 5.93
N GLU A 198 25.14 10.69 7.02
CA GLU A 198 25.32 10.17 8.38
C GLU A 198 24.42 8.97 8.72
N PHE A 199 23.40 8.70 7.88
CA PHE A 199 22.51 7.54 8.03
C PHE A 199 22.97 6.30 7.27
N LEU A 200 24.21 6.28 6.84
CA LEU A 200 24.79 5.18 6.10
C LEU A 200 25.01 3.98 7.04
N ASP A 201 24.47 2.84 6.64
CA ASP A 201 24.61 1.52 7.24
C ASP A 201 23.76 1.23 8.50
N THR A 202 22.67 0.47 8.28
CA THR A 202 21.89 -0.21 9.32
C THR A 202 20.97 0.65 10.19
N PHE A 203 20.08 1.39 9.57
CA PHE A 203 19.20 2.40 10.14
C PHE A 203 18.57 2.05 11.51
N LEU A 204 17.80 0.98 11.65
CA LEU A 204 17.21 0.64 12.95
C LEU A 204 18.09 -0.24 13.83
N THR A 205 19.10 -0.89 13.29
CA THR A 205 20.03 -1.73 14.06
C THR A 205 21.05 -0.90 14.83
N ASN A 206 21.31 0.35 14.41
CA ASN A 206 22.14 1.29 15.17
C ASN A 206 21.33 1.94 16.28
N PRO A 207 21.69 1.82 17.58
CA PRO A 207 20.91 2.35 18.69
C PRO A 207 20.66 3.86 18.67
N ASN A 208 21.58 4.65 18.13
CA ASN A 208 21.44 6.10 18.03
C ASN A 208 20.49 6.46 16.89
N GLN A 209 20.65 5.80 15.74
CA GLN A 209 19.76 5.98 14.60
C GLN A 209 18.34 5.50 14.90
N ALA A 210 18.18 4.41 15.63
CA ALA A 210 16.88 3.94 16.09
C ALA A 210 16.15 4.97 16.98
N LYS A 211 16.87 5.63 17.89
CA LYS A 211 16.30 6.72 18.71
C LYS A 211 15.92 7.91 17.87
N GLN A 212 16.80 8.33 16.96
CA GLN A 212 16.53 9.43 16.05
C GLN A 212 15.32 9.12 15.15
N ALA A 213 15.25 7.93 14.54
CA ALA A 213 14.10 7.50 13.76
C ALA A 213 12.81 7.51 14.59
N TRP A 214 12.88 7.11 15.87
CA TRP A 214 11.73 7.18 16.76
C TRP A 214 11.24 8.62 16.97
N GLU A 215 12.15 9.55 17.19
CA GLU A 215 11.83 10.97 17.44
C GLU A 215 11.38 11.69 16.16
N GLU A 216 12.02 11.45 15.03
CA GLU A 216 11.84 12.21 13.81
C GLU A 216 10.80 11.59 12.86
N TRP A 217 10.55 10.28 12.95
CA TRP A 217 9.57 9.62 12.10
C TRP A 217 8.42 8.97 12.87
N PHE A 218 8.70 8.07 13.82
CA PHE A 218 7.62 7.33 14.49
C PHE A 218 6.72 8.24 15.33
N ILE A 219 7.26 9.17 16.09
CA ILE A 219 6.46 10.12 16.89
C ILE A 219 5.60 11.00 15.97
N PRO A 220 6.11 11.66 14.92
CA PRO A 220 5.29 12.39 13.96
C PRO A 220 4.22 11.55 13.28
N PHE A 221 4.56 10.33 12.85
CA PHE A 221 3.60 9.40 12.26
C PHE A 221 2.45 9.09 13.23
N LEU A 222 2.78 8.68 14.45
CA LEU A 222 1.79 8.39 15.49
C LEU A 222 0.96 9.61 15.87
N LYS A 223 1.58 10.80 15.86
CA LYS A 223 0.87 12.06 16.06
C LYS A 223 -0.14 12.30 14.93
N THR A 224 0.25 12.09 13.67
CA THR A 224 -0.65 12.20 12.53
C THR A 224 -1.88 11.30 12.69
N LEU A 225 -1.69 10.03 13.10
CA LEU A 225 -2.79 9.12 13.40
C LEU A 225 -3.70 9.65 14.49
N ASN A 226 -3.11 10.17 15.57
CA ASN A 226 -3.86 10.67 16.75
C ASN A 226 -4.67 11.93 16.44
N ASP A 227 -4.08 12.84 15.68
CA ASP A 227 -4.72 14.12 15.35
C ASP A 227 -5.86 13.96 14.32
N ASN A 228 -5.88 12.84 13.58
CA ASN A 228 -6.82 12.59 12.50
C ASN A 228 -7.67 11.31 12.68
N LEU A 229 -7.97 10.93 13.94
CA LEU A 229 -8.80 9.75 14.26
C LEU A 229 -10.21 9.81 13.65
N ASP A 230 -10.70 11.01 13.34
CA ASP A 230 -11.97 11.23 12.67
C ASP A 230 -12.00 10.64 11.26
N ILE A 231 -10.86 10.63 10.58
CA ILE A 231 -10.77 10.29 9.15
C ILE A 231 -9.80 9.14 8.84
N ILE A 232 -8.64 9.05 9.50
CA ILE A 232 -7.69 7.94 9.30
C ILE A 232 -8.20 6.71 10.04
N LYS A 233 -8.51 5.65 9.31
CA LYS A 233 -9.09 4.42 9.84
C LYS A 233 -8.22 3.18 9.67
N ALA A 234 -7.18 3.26 8.85
CA ALA A 234 -6.22 2.19 8.66
C ALA A 234 -4.83 2.74 8.32
N PHE A 235 -3.81 1.97 8.64
CA PHE A 235 -2.45 2.19 8.16
C PHE A 235 -1.72 0.87 7.92
N SER A 236 -0.73 0.88 7.05
CA SER A 236 0.18 -0.23 6.77
C SER A 236 1.61 0.23 6.93
N TYR A 237 2.36 -0.40 7.83
CA TYR A 237 3.80 -0.20 7.97
C TYR A 237 4.55 -1.18 7.08
N ILE A 238 5.51 -0.69 6.28
CA ILE A 238 6.34 -1.53 5.42
C ILE A 238 7.55 -1.97 6.22
N ASN A 239 7.52 -3.21 6.72
CA ASN A 239 8.52 -3.80 7.58
C ASN A 239 9.55 -4.59 6.76
N VAL A 240 10.44 -3.87 6.06
CA VAL A 240 11.35 -4.44 5.06
C VAL A 240 12.79 -3.95 5.24
N ASN A 241 13.74 -4.76 4.80
CA ASN A 241 15.09 -4.28 4.54
C ASN A 241 15.17 -3.78 3.09
N TRP A 242 15.07 -2.46 2.89
CA TRP A 242 15.13 -1.81 1.58
C TRP A 242 16.49 -1.97 0.91
N SER A 243 17.58 -1.99 1.69
CA SER A 243 18.95 -1.97 1.18
C SER A 243 19.34 -3.20 0.35
N ILE A 244 18.59 -4.29 0.50
CA ILE A 244 18.81 -5.54 -0.25
C ILE A 244 17.77 -5.79 -1.35
N GLN A 245 16.78 -4.89 -1.50
CA GLN A 245 15.77 -5.08 -2.52
C GLN A 245 16.27 -4.66 -3.90
N PRO A 246 16.17 -5.51 -4.92
CA PRO A 246 16.70 -5.21 -6.27
C PRO A 246 16.20 -3.88 -6.84
N MET A 247 14.96 -3.49 -6.53
CA MET A 247 14.35 -2.25 -7.00
C MET A 247 15.05 -1.00 -6.47
N TRP A 248 15.70 -1.06 -5.29
CA TRP A 248 16.17 0.11 -4.56
C TRP A 248 17.68 0.21 -4.41
N LEU A 249 18.47 -0.72 -5.00
CA LEU A 249 19.92 -0.77 -4.84
C LEU A 249 20.64 0.52 -5.28
N ASP A 250 20.08 1.23 -6.25
CA ASP A 250 20.63 2.49 -6.77
C ASP A 250 19.83 3.74 -6.31
N ASN A 251 18.86 3.57 -5.39
CA ASN A 251 18.03 4.67 -4.92
C ASN A 251 18.58 5.22 -3.60
N ASP A 252 18.99 6.48 -3.59
CA ASP A 252 19.65 7.12 -2.44
C ASP A 252 18.76 7.19 -1.19
N LEU A 253 17.43 7.18 -1.33
CA LEU A 253 16.51 7.23 -0.20
C LEU A 253 16.33 5.87 0.49
N PHE A 254 16.59 4.77 -0.21
CA PHE A 254 16.26 3.41 0.26
C PHE A 254 17.46 2.48 0.40
N LYS A 255 18.50 2.65 -0.42
CA LYS A 255 19.62 1.70 -0.54
C LYS A 255 20.42 1.43 0.75
N HIS A 256 20.23 2.25 1.78
CA HIS A 256 20.89 2.12 3.08
C HIS A 256 19.90 1.92 4.23
N VAL A 257 18.62 1.68 3.94
CA VAL A 257 17.58 1.64 4.96
C VAL A 257 17.17 0.20 5.26
N ASP A 258 17.26 -0.19 6.52
CA ASP A 258 16.56 -1.35 7.07
C ASP A 258 15.48 -0.85 8.03
N SER A 259 14.22 -0.92 7.60
CA SER A 259 13.07 -0.44 8.37
C SER A 259 12.38 -1.53 9.18
N ARG A 260 12.98 -2.71 9.29
CA ARG A 260 12.42 -3.82 10.06
C ARG A 260 12.41 -3.51 11.54
N ILE A 261 11.22 -3.43 12.13
CA ILE A 261 11.00 -3.09 13.54
C ILE A 261 11.74 -4.04 14.48
N GLN A 262 11.76 -5.32 14.17
CA GLN A 262 12.38 -6.37 15.00
C GLN A 262 13.91 -6.29 15.09
N GLU A 263 14.54 -5.53 14.21
CA GLU A 263 15.99 -5.34 14.23
C GLU A 263 16.47 -4.38 15.34
N SER A 264 15.52 -3.67 15.99
CA SER A 264 15.80 -2.78 17.11
C SER A 264 14.91 -3.11 18.31
N GLU A 265 15.52 -3.58 19.42
CA GLU A 265 14.77 -3.81 20.66
C GLU A 265 14.07 -2.54 21.15
N PHE A 266 14.71 -1.37 20.99
CA PHE A 266 14.13 -0.09 21.38
C PHE A 266 12.86 0.22 20.58
N ILE A 267 12.93 0.10 19.24
CA ILE A 267 11.77 0.36 18.36
C ILE A 267 10.70 -0.70 18.60
N THR A 268 11.06 -1.97 18.66
CA THR A 268 10.11 -3.08 18.94
C THR A 268 9.30 -2.82 20.20
N LYS A 269 9.99 -2.48 21.30
CA LYS A 269 9.31 -2.19 22.56
C LYS A 269 8.33 -1.03 22.44
N LYS A 270 8.76 0.08 21.88
CA LYS A 270 7.95 1.29 21.69
C LYS A 270 6.76 1.05 20.74
N TRP A 271 7.00 0.34 19.67
CA TRP A 271 5.96 -0.03 18.71
C TRP A 271 4.89 -0.93 19.35
N LEU A 272 5.30 -1.97 20.08
CA LEU A 272 4.36 -2.84 20.79
C LEU A 272 3.57 -2.11 21.88
N GLU A 273 4.21 -1.20 22.63
CA GLU A 273 3.51 -0.32 23.58
C GLU A 273 2.40 0.50 22.89
N GLU A 274 2.60 0.88 21.64
CA GLU A 274 1.61 1.63 20.85
C GLU A 274 0.53 0.73 20.27
N VAL A 275 0.90 -0.26 19.43
CA VAL A 275 -0.07 -1.03 18.65
C VAL A 275 -0.89 -2.03 19.46
N THR A 276 -0.54 -2.25 20.74
CA THR A 276 -1.34 -3.05 21.66
C THR A 276 -2.46 -2.27 22.34
N LYS A 277 -2.53 -0.96 22.14
CA LYS A 277 -3.62 -0.14 22.69
C LYS A 277 -4.98 -0.57 22.14
N PRO A 278 -6.07 -0.45 22.93
CA PRO A 278 -7.41 -0.94 22.52
C PRO A 278 -7.98 -0.33 21.23
N ARG A 279 -7.46 0.81 20.80
CA ARG A 279 -7.91 1.47 19.56
C ARG A 279 -7.51 0.76 18.29
N TYR A 280 -6.48 -0.09 18.36
CA TYR A 280 -6.03 -0.86 17.21
C TYR A 280 -6.75 -2.21 17.16
N LEU A 281 -7.33 -2.51 16.01
CA LEU A 281 -7.97 -3.79 15.78
C LEU A 281 -6.94 -4.92 15.80
N LYS A 282 -7.34 -6.03 16.38
CA LYS A 282 -6.56 -7.28 16.38
C LYS A 282 -7.27 -8.33 15.55
N PRO A 283 -6.52 -9.25 14.91
CA PRO A 283 -7.14 -10.35 14.19
C PRO A 283 -8.03 -11.15 15.15
N ASN A 284 -9.28 -11.32 14.80
CA ASN A 284 -10.22 -12.16 15.55
C ASN A 284 -11.32 -12.67 14.61
N PRO A 285 -12.03 -13.77 14.98
CA PRO A 285 -13.05 -14.37 14.13
C PRO A 285 -14.20 -13.43 13.74
N ASN A 286 -14.47 -12.39 14.53
CA ASN A 286 -15.59 -11.46 14.33
C ASN A 286 -15.16 -10.15 13.67
N LEU A 287 -13.93 -10.05 13.16
CA LEU A 287 -13.42 -8.81 12.61
C LEU A 287 -14.24 -8.33 11.39
N TRP A 288 -14.89 -9.28 10.68
CA TRP A 288 -15.73 -9.02 9.51
C TRP A 288 -16.97 -9.90 9.40
N SER A 289 -17.44 -10.43 10.52
CA SER A 289 -18.69 -11.21 10.61
C SER A 289 -19.92 -10.32 10.71
#